data_d5b2259ff4a9ad98450e3c90f65036b9
#
_entry.id   d5b2259ff4a9ad98450e3c90f65036b9
#
_cell.length_a   1.000
_cell.length_b   1.000
_cell.length_c   1.000
_cell.angle_alpha   90.00
_cell.angle_beta   90.00
_cell.angle_gamma   90.00
#
_symmetry.space_group_name_H-M   'P 1'
#
loop_
_entity.id
_entity.type
_entity.pdbx_description
1 polymer ?
#
loop_
_entity_poly.entity_id
_entity_poly.type
_entity_poly.pdbx_seq_one_letter_code
_entity_poly.pdbx_strand_id
1 'polypeptide(L)'
;MKKIAFLDSHTGGEPTRLIEDTAYLELGSGSVAEKLSKLKTDHDTFRTQVLNEPRGSDVLVGALLVPPSDSLCQFGVIFFNNVGYLGMCGHGTIGVIASLSYLGRITPGSYRIETPVGVVEATLHDMSLRGETEAISSLTGGLLRRSTPRNDNYPNRVSVRNIPAYRHLKQVAIEIDGRTIHGDVAWGGNWFFLVHDHGLEVNLQNLDQLTDFAWRVREAYTRLGITGADGHEVDHVELFSETPDADSKSFVLCPGKAYDRSPCGTGTSAKLACLSTDGKLSEGQIWKQQSVVGSILEGQIQIQDGAIIPIITGEAWVMAQGELLVDERDPFGNGIRV
;
A
#
# COMPACT_ATOMS: atom_id res chain seq x y z
N MET A 1 -25.24 -6.72 18.51
CA MET A 1 -24.34 -7.19 17.44
C MET A 1 -24.22 -6.10 16.39
N LYS A 2 -23.03 -5.54 16.23
CA LYS A 2 -22.72 -4.52 15.21
C LYS A 2 -22.34 -5.21 13.91
N LYS A 3 -22.76 -4.67 12.79
CA LYS A 3 -22.40 -5.13 11.44
C LYS A 3 -21.54 -4.08 10.77
N ILE A 4 -20.45 -4.49 10.16
CA ILE A 4 -19.54 -3.60 9.44
C ILE A 4 -19.37 -4.19 8.04
N ALA A 5 -19.90 -3.52 7.03
CA ALA A 5 -19.74 -3.92 5.63
C ALA A 5 -18.30 -3.75 5.17
N PHE A 6 -17.80 -4.72 4.42
CA PHE A 6 -16.45 -4.67 3.87
C PHE A 6 -16.38 -5.21 2.45
N LEU A 7 -15.37 -4.78 1.71
CA LEU A 7 -14.96 -5.30 0.43
C LEU A 7 -13.45 -5.54 0.45
N ASP A 8 -13.02 -6.78 0.26
CA ASP A 8 -11.61 -7.14 0.20
C ASP A 8 -11.15 -7.26 -1.25
N SER A 9 -9.99 -6.68 -1.53
CA SER A 9 -9.27 -6.78 -2.79
C SER A 9 -7.80 -7.08 -2.53
N HIS A 10 -7.04 -7.43 -3.58
CA HIS A 10 -5.59 -7.45 -3.50
C HIS A 10 -4.96 -6.70 -4.68
N THR A 11 -3.84 -6.06 -4.46
CA THR A 11 -2.99 -5.47 -5.48
C THR A 11 -1.64 -6.18 -5.46
N GLY A 12 -1.32 -6.89 -6.52
CA GLY A 12 -0.07 -7.65 -6.56
C GLY A 12 0.09 -8.70 -5.45
N GLY A 13 -1.02 -9.21 -4.90
CA GLY A 13 -1.03 -10.16 -3.80
C GLY A 13 -1.19 -9.53 -2.41
N GLU A 14 -0.98 -8.24 -2.24
CA GLU A 14 -1.15 -7.54 -0.96
C GLU A 14 -2.61 -7.16 -0.74
N PRO A 15 -3.26 -7.66 0.35
CA PRO A 15 -4.69 -7.49 0.53
C PRO A 15 -5.06 -6.13 1.11
N THR A 16 -6.20 -5.59 0.65
CA THR A 16 -6.81 -4.35 1.15
C THR A 16 -8.25 -4.60 1.51
N ARG A 17 -8.66 -4.22 2.73
CA ARG A 17 -10.05 -4.22 3.19
C ARG A 17 -10.63 -2.81 3.14
N LEU A 18 -11.52 -2.58 2.20
CA LEU A 18 -12.27 -1.34 2.09
C LEU A 18 -13.45 -1.34 3.05
N ILE A 19 -13.61 -0.26 3.81
CA ILE A 19 -14.73 0.00 4.71
C ILE A 19 -15.31 1.38 4.41
N GLU A 20 -16.62 1.46 4.21
CA GLU A 20 -17.28 2.67 3.71
C GLU A 20 -18.25 3.28 4.72
N ASP A 21 -18.96 2.48 5.50
CA ASP A 21 -19.91 2.99 6.48
C ASP A 21 -19.20 3.36 7.79
N THR A 22 -19.00 4.64 7.97
CA THR A 22 -18.23 5.22 9.08
C THR A 22 -19.00 6.30 9.83
N ALA A 23 -20.27 6.52 9.49
CA ALA A 23 -21.08 7.60 10.08
C ALA A 23 -21.10 7.55 11.61
N TYR A 24 -21.03 6.35 12.19
CA TYR A 24 -21.01 6.14 13.64
C TYR A 24 -19.66 6.47 14.32
N LEU A 25 -18.60 6.69 13.56
CA LEU A 25 -17.28 7.06 14.14
C LEU A 25 -17.17 8.56 14.47
N GLU A 26 -18.12 9.38 14.00
CA GLU A 26 -18.19 10.82 14.28
C GLU A 26 -16.84 11.55 14.15
N LEU A 27 -16.09 11.28 13.05
CA LEU A 27 -14.74 11.80 12.83
C LEU A 27 -14.68 13.32 12.59
N GLY A 28 -15.85 13.98 12.43
CA GLY A 28 -15.93 15.42 12.18
C GLY A 28 -15.73 15.80 10.71
N SER A 29 -15.65 17.13 10.45
CA SER A 29 -15.55 17.71 9.11
C SER A 29 -14.16 18.21 8.72
N GLY A 30 -13.17 18.06 9.59
CA GLY A 30 -11.78 18.50 9.35
C GLY A 30 -11.06 17.72 8.26
N SER A 31 -9.77 18.00 8.06
CA SER A 31 -8.90 17.29 7.12
C SER A 31 -8.82 15.79 7.42
N VAL A 32 -8.36 15.01 6.43
CA VAL A 32 -8.16 13.57 6.63
C VAL A 32 -7.11 13.30 7.71
N ALA A 33 -6.11 14.18 7.86
CA ALA A 33 -5.15 14.12 8.95
C ALA A 33 -5.79 14.34 10.34
N GLU A 34 -6.70 15.30 10.46
CA GLU A 34 -7.46 15.54 11.71
C GLU A 34 -8.42 14.38 12.01
N LYS A 35 -9.10 13.84 10.99
CA LYS A 35 -9.92 12.63 11.12
C LYS A 35 -9.12 11.41 11.55
N LEU A 36 -7.91 11.23 11.00
CA LEU A 36 -6.97 10.20 11.45
C LEU A 36 -6.60 10.38 12.92
N SER A 37 -6.26 11.61 13.33
CA SER A 37 -5.92 11.90 14.74
C SER A 37 -7.07 11.51 15.66
N LYS A 38 -8.30 11.88 15.31
CA LYS A 38 -9.49 11.54 16.07
C LYS A 38 -9.78 10.03 16.09
N LEU A 39 -9.64 9.36 14.93
CA LEU A 39 -9.78 7.90 14.83
C LEU A 39 -8.79 7.20 15.77
N LYS A 40 -7.53 7.64 15.76
CA LYS A 40 -6.46 7.10 16.63
C LYS A 40 -6.72 7.32 18.11
N THR A 41 -7.20 8.51 18.48
CA THR A 41 -7.39 8.88 19.90
C THR A 41 -8.67 8.29 20.47
N ASP A 42 -9.79 8.38 19.75
CA ASP A 42 -11.12 8.11 20.29
C ASP A 42 -11.68 6.75 19.85
N HIS A 43 -11.19 6.22 18.72
CA HIS A 43 -11.82 5.07 18.04
C HIS A 43 -10.83 3.99 17.59
N ASP A 44 -9.61 3.90 18.15
CA ASP A 44 -8.61 2.90 17.69
C ASP A 44 -9.10 1.44 17.80
N THR A 45 -10.06 1.19 18.69
CA THR A 45 -10.73 -0.13 18.80
C THR A 45 -11.40 -0.53 17.47
N PHE A 46 -11.87 0.43 16.66
CA PHE A 46 -12.41 0.14 15.33
C PHE A 46 -11.38 -0.55 14.43
N ARG A 47 -10.16 -0.04 14.39
CA ARG A 47 -9.05 -0.61 13.61
C ARG A 47 -8.83 -2.08 13.97
N THR A 48 -8.72 -2.39 15.25
CA THR A 48 -8.51 -3.78 15.73
C THR A 48 -9.73 -4.67 15.52
N GLN A 49 -10.95 -4.14 15.61
CA GLN A 49 -12.18 -4.88 15.31
C GLN A 49 -12.24 -5.36 13.87
N VAL A 50 -11.74 -4.58 12.92
CA VAL A 50 -11.90 -4.87 11.49
C VAL A 50 -10.69 -5.55 10.86
N LEU A 51 -9.50 -5.45 11.47
CA LEU A 51 -8.27 -6.01 10.90
C LEU A 51 -7.63 -7.13 11.69
N ASN A 52 -7.75 -7.11 13.03
CA ASN A 52 -7.08 -8.13 13.83
C ASN A 52 -7.88 -9.44 13.85
N GLU A 53 -7.20 -10.52 14.15
CA GLU A 53 -7.87 -11.81 14.41
C GLU A 53 -8.93 -11.68 15.51
N PRO A 54 -10.04 -12.40 15.42
CA PRO A 54 -10.37 -13.46 14.46
C PRO A 54 -11.08 -12.97 13.18
N ARG A 55 -11.32 -11.66 12.99
CA ARG A 55 -12.05 -11.11 11.83
C ARG A 55 -11.15 -10.63 10.68
N GLY A 56 -9.86 -10.64 10.89
CA GLY A 56 -8.83 -10.25 9.94
C GLY A 56 -7.56 -11.06 10.11
N SER A 57 -6.44 -10.50 9.72
CA SER A 57 -5.11 -11.09 9.85
C SER A 57 -4.04 -9.99 9.79
N ASP A 58 -2.80 -10.34 10.18
CA ASP A 58 -1.66 -9.41 10.22
C ASP A 58 -1.27 -8.84 8.85
N VAL A 59 -1.71 -9.47 7.76
CA VAL A 59 -1.39 -9.03 6.40
C VAL A 59 -2.37 -8.01 5.83
N LEU A 60 -3.56 -7.88 6.41
CA LEU A 60 -4.58 -6.98 5.89
C LEU A 60 -4.21 -5.51 6.11
N VAL A 61 -4.34 -4.71 5.06
CA VAL A 61 -4.36 -3.25 5.16
C VAL A 61 -5.79 -2.76 5.05
N GLY A 62 -6.24 -2.04 6.06
CA GLY A 62 -7.54 -1.38 6.08
C GLY A 62 -7.51 -0.06 5.31
N ALA A 63 -8.58 0.22 4.59
CA ALA A 63 -8.85 1.48 3.91
C ALA A 63 -10.22 1.99 4.35
N LEU A 64 -10.24 3.04 5.15
CA LEU A 64 -11.46 3.68 5.62
C LEU A 64 -11.79 4.86 4.72
N LEU A 65 -12.91 4.79 3.97
CA LEU A 65 -13.41 5.93 3.23
C LEU A 65 -14.02 6.95 4.17
N VAL A 66 -13.60 8.20 4.01
CA VAL A 66 -14.13 9.34 4.75
C VAL A 66 -14.46 10.49 3.79
N PRO A 67 -15.38 11.38 4.12
CA PRO A 67 -15.58 12.62 3.35
C PRO A 67 -14.27 13.42 3.32
N PRO A 68 -13.84 13.93 2.16
CA PRO A 68 -12.69 14.81 2.06
C PRO A 68 -12.99 16.19 2.66
N SER A 69 -11.99 16.92 3.10
CA SER A 69 -12.10 18.33 3.47
C SER A 69 -11.82 19.26 2.28
N ASP A 70 -10.96 18.84 1.36
CA ASP A 70 -10.70 19.52 0.10
C ASP A 70 -11.84 19.23 -0.88
N SER A 71 -12.59 20.27 -1.26
CA SER A 71 -13.71 20.19 -2.21
C SER A 71 -13.31 19.73 -3.63
N LEU A 72 -12.03 19.74 -3.95
CA LEU A 72 -11.48 19.22 -5.21
C LEU A 72 -11.24 17.71 -5.17
N CYS A 73 -11.31 17.09 -3.99
CA CYS A 73 -11.16 15.66 -3.81
C CYS A 73 -12.52 14.96 -3.84
N GLN A 74 -12.60 13.81 -4.51
CA GLN A 74 -13.80 12.98 -4.56
C GLN A 74 -13.92 12.10 -3.31
N PHE A 75 -12.79 11.71 -2.73
CA PHE A 75 -12.71 10.80 -1.57
C PHE A 75 -11.62 11.26 -0.60
N GLY A 76 -11.82 10.94 0.68
CA GLY A 76 -10.76 10.88 1.67
C GLY A 76 -10.53 9.41 2.08
N VAL A 77 -9.28 9.03 2.33
CA VAL A 77 -8.93 7.66 2.74
C VAL A 77 -7.96 7.68 3.90
N ILE A 78 -8.24 6.90 4.95
CA ILE A 78 -7.32 6.61 6.04
C ILE A 78 -6.89 5.15 5.91
N PHE A 79 -5.58 4.93 5.74
CA PHE A 79 -5.00 3.59 5.72
C PHE A 79 -4.46 3.19 7.10
N PHE A 80 -4.61 1.90 7.44
CA PHE A 80 -4.14 1.35 8.71
C PHE A 80 -3.88 -0.15 8.58
N ASN A 81 -3.06 -0.69 9.48
CA ASN A 81 -2.80 -2.12 9.60
C ASN A 81 -3.05 -2.62 11.04
N ASN A 82 -2.67 -3.85 11.34
CA ASN A 82 -2.85 -4.46 12.66
C ASN A 82 -2.09 -3.71 13.77
N VAL A 83 -1.01 -2.99 13.47
CA VAL A 83 -0.18 -2.29 14.47
C VAL A 83 -0.39 -0.77 14.50
N GLY A 84 -0.91 -0.14 13.44
CA GLY A 84 -1.06 1.32 13.43
C GLY A 84 -1.66 1.90 12.16
N TYR A 85 -1.32 3.16 11.90
CA TYR A 85 -1.84 3.95 10.80
C TYR A 85 -0.72 4.29 9.82
N LEU A 86 -1.06 4.32 8.53
CA LEU A 86 -0.15 4.61 7.43
C LEU A 86 -0.42 6.01 6.88
N GLY A 87 0.62 6.74 6.52
CA GLY A 87 0.49 8.06 5.91
C GLY A 87 -0.16 7.97 4.52
N MET A 88 0.32 7.03 3.71
CA MET A 88 -0.17 6.70 2.37
C MET A 88 0.05 5.21 2.10
N CYS A 89 -0.75 4.62 1.23
CA CYS A 89 -0.63 3.23 0.83
C CYS A 89 -0.88 3.10 -0.69
N GLY A 90 0.16 2.77 -1.46
CA GLY A 90 0.08 2.68 -2.93
C GLY A 90 -0.82 1.53 -3.38
N HIS A 91 -0.57 0.30 -2.91
CA HIS A 91 -1.40 -0.85 -3.24
C HIS A 91 -2.83 -0.69 -2.73
N GLY A 92 -3.00 -0.11 -1.52
CA GLY A 92 -4.31 0.18 -0.95
C GLY A 92 -5.11 1.18 -1.79
N THR A 93 -4.47 2.23 -2.31
CA THR A 93 -5.13 3.19 -3.20
C THR A 93 -5.59 2.54 -4.50
N ILE A 94 -4.76 1.70 -5.13
CA ILE A 94 -5.12 0.90 -6.31
C ILE A 94 -6.32 -0.01 -5.96
N GLY A 95 -6.26 -0.70 -4.81
CA GLY A 95 -7.33 -1.56 -4.30
C GLY A 95 -8.65 -0.83 -4.07
N VAL A 96 -8.61 0.37 -3.46
CA VAL A 96 -9.80 1.21 -3.24
C VAL A 96 -10.45 1.61 -4.55
N ILE A 97 -9.69 2.11 -5.51
CA ILE A 97 -10.22 2.54 -6.81
C ILE A 97 -10.83 1.37 -7.59
N ALA A 98 -10.15 0.22 -7.65
CA ALA A 98 -10.70 -0.98 -8.28
C ALA A 98 -11.96 -1.48 -7.55
N SER A 99 -12.01 -1.41 -6.22
CA SER A 99 -13.17 -1.76 -5.41
C SER A 99 -14.37 -0.85 -5.68
N LEU A 100 -14.15 0.47 -5.78
CA LEU A 100 -15.21 1.43 -6.14
C LEU A 100 -15.71 1.24 -7.57
N SER A 101 -14.83 0.86 -8.51
CA SER A 101 -15.18 0.47 -9.87
C SER A 101 -16.06 -0.79 -9.88
N TYR A 102 -15.67 -1.83 -9.13
CA TYR A 102 -16.47 -3.05 -8.97
C TYR A 102 -17.86 -2.77 -8.41
N LEU A 103 -17.98 -1.84 -7.46
CA LEU A 103 -19.27 -1.41 -6.89
C LEU A 103 -20.09 -0.52 -7.83
N GLY A 104 -19.56 -0.17 -9.01
CA GLY A 104 -20.22 0.73 -9.97
C GLY A 104 -20.32 2.18 -9.50
N ARG A 105 -19.51 2.59 -8.52
CA ARG A 105 -19.51 3.95 -7.97
C ARG A 105 -18.69 4.95 -8.76
N ILE A 106 -17.72 4.43 -9.51
CA ILE A 106 -16.84 5.21 -10.38
C ILE A 106 -16.70 4.53 -11.73
N THR A 107 -16.35 5.31 -12.73
CA THR A 107 -16.08 4.88 -14.12
C THR A 107 -14.64 5.24 -14.49
N PRO A 108 -14.07 4.73 -15.61
CA PRO A 108 -12.75 5.17 -16.06
C PRO A 108 -12.57 6.67 -16.04
N GLY A 109 -11.46 7.16 -15.49
CA GLY A 109 -11.17 8.57 -15.29
C GLY A 109 -10.20 8.83 -14.14
N SER A 110 -9.90 10.09 -13.86
CA SER A 110 -8.99 10.51 -12.78
C SER A 110 -9.77 11.01 -11.57
N TYR A 111 -9.30 10.61 -10.39
CA TYR A 111 -9.89 10.88 -9.08
C TYR A 111 -8.85 11.44 -8.12
N ARG A 112 -9.17 12.56 -7.48
CA ARG A 112 -8.33 13.13 -6.43
C ARG A 112 -8.74 12.58 -5.08
N ILE A 113 -7.76 12.11 -4.33
CA ILE A 113 -7.95 11.42 -3.04
C ILE A 113 -7.17 12.19 -1.98
N GLU A 114 -7.86 12.68 -0.95
CA GLU A 114 -7.21 13.27 0.21
C GLU A 114 -6.71 12.16 1.14
N THR A 115 -5.42 12.20 1.48
CA THR A 115 -4.78 11.31 2.45
C THR A 115 -4.21 12.12 3.62
N PRO A 116 -3.81 11.49 4.74
CA PRO A 116 -3.18 12.21 5.85
C PRO A 116 -1.92 12.98 5.48
N VAL A 117 -1.20 12.57 4.42
CA VAL A 117 0.06 13.19 3.99
C VAL A 117 -0.06 14.06 2.74
N GLY A 118 -1.27 14.25 2.23
CA GLY A 118 -1.55 15.10 1.06
C GLY A 118 -2.51 14.46 0.07
N VAL A 119 -2.72 15.17 -1.05
CA VAL A 119 -3.61 14.73 -2.11
C VAL A 119 -2.85 13.90 -3.12
N VAL A 120 -3.37 12.71 -3.43
CA VAL A 120 -2.90 11.87 -4.52
C VAL A 120 -3.97 11.84 -5.62
N GLU A 121 -3.54 11.58 -6.86
CA GLU A 121 -4.44 11.40 -7.99
C GLU A 121 -4.36 9.96 -8.48
N ALA A 122 -5.51 9.29 -8.58
CA ALA A 122 -5.60 7.94 -9.09
C ALA A 122 -6.40 7.93 -10.39
N THR A 123 -5.84 7.33 -11.44
CA THR A 123 -6.50 7.16 -12.74
C THR A 123 -6.91 5.72 -12.92
N LEU A 124 -8.22 5.49 -13.00
CA LEU A 124 -8.80 4.21 -13.41
C LEU A 124 -8.79 4.14 -14.93
N HIS A 125 -8.05 3.16 -15.48
CA HIS A 125 -7.95 2.97 -16.92
C HIS A 125 -9.14 2.19 -17.48
N ASP A 126 -9.50 2.48 -18.74
CA ASP A 126 -10.51 1.71 -19.47
C ASP A 126 -9.96 0.30 -19.80
N MET A 127 -10.83 -0.69 -19.83
CA MET A 127 -10.50 -2.07 -20.20
C MET A 127 -10.04 -2.22 -21.66
N SER A 128 -10.45 -1.31 -22.55
CA SER A 128 -10.07 -1.29 -23.96
C SER A 128 -8.56 -1.09 -24.19
N LEU A 129 -7.80 -0.66 -23.16
CA LEU A 129 -6.35 -0.47 -23.22
C LEU A 129 -5.54 -1.74 -22.85
N ARG A 130 -6.20 -2.85 -22.55
CA ARG A 130 -5.53 -4.15 -22.49
C ARG A 130 -5.19 -4.55 -23.93
N GLY A 131 -3.91 -4.53 -24.26
CA GLY A 131 -3.42 -5.08 -25.54
C GLY A 131 -3.99 -6.49 -25.74
N GLU A 132 -4.26 -6.85 -27.01
CA GLU A 132 -4.87 -8.10 -27.48
C GLU A 132 -4.04 -9.35 -27.12
N THR A 133 -3.91 -9.67 -25.84
CA THR A 133 -3.35 -10.96 -25.41
C THR A 133 -4.16 -11.47 -24.22
N GLU A 134 -4.92 -12.53 -24.53
CA GLU A 134 -5.68 -13.41 -23.67
C GLU A 134 -7.20 -13.25 -23.65
N ALA A 135 -7.83 -13.63 -24.77
CA ALA A 135 -9.12 -14.25 -24.74
C ALA A 135 -8.96 -15.65 -24.10
N ILE A 136 -9.13 -15.78 -22.80
CA ILE A 136 -9.32 -17.08 -22.16
C ILE A 136 -10.80 -17.25 -21.85
N SER A 137 -11.39 -18.04 -22.72
CA SER A 137 -12.49 -19.01 -22.60
C SER A 137 -13.27 -18.97 -21.31
N SER A 138 -14.52 -18.55 -21.45
CA SER A 138 -15.63 -18.95 -20.59
C SER A 138 -15.82 -20.46 -20.61
N LEU A 139 -15.70 -21.14 -19.47
CA LEU A 139 -16.27 -22.46 -19.26
C LEU A 139 -16.84 -22.62 -17.86
N THR A 140 -18.16 -22.66 -17.86
CA THR A 140 -19.09 -23.49 -17.05
C THR A 140 -19.02 -23.36 -15.54
N GLY A 141 -20.06 -22.81 -14.96
CA GLY A 141 -21.26 -23.57 -14.62
C GLY A 141 -21.49 -23.68 -13.13
N GLY A 142 -22.52 -23.02 -12.63
CA GLY A 142 -23.36 -23.61 -11.59
C GLY A 142 -23.23 -23.06 -10.17
N LEU A 143 -24.29 -22.36 -9.74
CA LEU A 143 -24.83 -22.26 -8.39
C LEU A 143 -24.22 -21.21 -7.43
N LEU A 144 -24.81 -20.05 -7.43
CA LEU A 144 -25.59 -19.45 -6.34
C LEU A 144 -26.08 -18.07 -6.79
N ARG A 145 -27.37 -17.99 -7.13
CA ARG A 145 -28.01 -16.72 -7.47
C ARG A 145 -28.21 -15.90 -6.21
N ARG A 146 -27.46 -14.81 -6.05
CA ARG A 146 -27.89 -13.63 -5.34
C ARG A 146 -28.08 -12.48 -6.33
N SER A 147 -29.18 -11.78 -6.19
CA SER A 147 -29.71 -10.78 -7.12
C SER A 147 -29.06 -9.41 -6.95
N THR A 148 -27.77 -9.32 -7.26
CA THR A 148 -27.11 -8.08 -7.65
C THR A 148 -26.35 -8.37 -8.94
N PRO A 149 -26.38 -7.50 -9.96
CA PRO A 149 -25.56 -7.71 -11.15
C PRO A 149 -24.10 -7.79 -10.69
N ARG A 150 -23.48 -8.97 -10.75
CA ARG A 150 -22.03 -9.08 -10.64
C ARG A 150 -21.46 -8.39 -11.86
N ASN A 151 -20.71 -7.34 -11.62
CA ASN A 151 -19.89 -6.74 -12.65
C ASN A 151 -18.58 -7.56 -12.74
N ASP A 152 -18.65 -8.78 -13.26
CA ASP A 152 -17.50 -9.68 -13.41
C ASP A 152 -16.46 -9.10 -14.39
N ASN A 153 -16.78 -7.97 -15.03
CA ASN A 153 -15.96 -7.28 -16.02
C ASN A 153 -15.87 -5.78 -15.66
N TYR A 154 -15.08 -5.44 -14.66
CA TYR A 154 -14.87 -4.07 -14.21
C TYR A 154 -13.43 -3.61 -14.47
N PRO A 155 -13.20 -2.34 -14.82
CA PRO A 155 -11.87 -1.77 -14.90
C PRO A 155 -11.13 -1.89 -13.55
N ASN A 156 -9.91 -2.41 -13.59
CA ASN A 156 -9.12 -2.69 -12.38
C ASN A 156 -7.65 -2.29 -12.48
N ARG A 157 -7.21 -1.76 -13.64
CA ARG A 157 -5.88 -1.17 -13.82
C ARG A 157 -5.92 0.29 -13.39
N VAL A 158 -5.03 0.64 -12.45
CA VAL A 158 -5.02 1.96 -11.82
C VAL A 158 -3.61 2.51 -11.80
N SER A 159 -3.43 3.77 -12.20
CA SER A 159 -2.22 4.55 -11.99
C SER A 159 -2.43 5.52 -10.84
N VAL A 160 -1.51 5.53 -9.89
CA VAL A 160 -1.52 6.46 -8.75
C VAL A 160 -0.38 7.46 -8.93
N ARG A 161 -0.72 8.72 -9.15
CA ARG A 161 0.20 9.85 -9.10
C ARG A 161 0.39 10.22 -7.63
N ASN A 162 1.54 9.83 -7.10
CA ASN A 162 1.84 9.96 -5.68
C ASN A 162 2.23 11.41 -5.31
N ILE A 163 2.42 11.66 -4.04
CA ILE A 163 3.04 12.89 -3.52
C ILE A 163 4.50 12.97 -3.93
N PRO A 164 5.15 14.14 -3.83
CA PRO A 164 6.59 14.28 -4.09
C PRO A 164 7.42 13.29 -3.28
N ALA A 165 8.34 12.60 -3.96
CA ALA A 165 9.26 11.64 -3.36
C ALA A 165 10.70 12.16 -3.46
N TYR A 166 11.55 11.80 -2.48
CA TYR A 166 12.93 12.25 -2.45
C TYR A 166 13.82 11.36 -1.60
N ARG A 167 15.13 11.38 -1.89
CA ARG A 167 16.15 10.78 -1.04
C ARG A 167 16.59 11.80 0.03
N HIS A 168 16.52 11.39 1.31
CA HIS A 168 16.95 12.19 2.43
C HIS A 168 18.43 11.99 2.76
N LEU A 169 18.84 10.72 2.93
CA LEU A 169 20.23 10.35 3.17
C LEU A 169 20.69 9.32 2.14
N LYS A 170 21.96 9.45 1.70
CA LYS A 170 22.56 8.55 0.72
C LYS A 170 23.64 7.69 1.36
N GLN A 171 23.64 6.37 1.05
CA GLN A 171 24.70 5.44 1.38
C GLN A 171 25.06 5.46 2.88
N VAL A 172 24.05 5.43 3.73
CA VAL A 172 24.23 5.36 5.18
C VAL A 172 24.80 3.99 5.54
N ALA A 173 25.96 3.98 6.17
CA ALA A 173 26.61 2.74 6.59
C ALA A 173 26.07 2.27 7.95
N ILE A 174 25.72 1.00 8.03
CA ILE A 174 25.31 0.29 9.27
C ILE A 174 26.06 -1.03 9.38
N GLU A 175 26.30 -1.50 10.61
CA GLU A 175 26.98 -2.78 10.86
C GLU A 175 25.96 -3.88 11.19
N ILE A 176 25.98 -4.97 10.41
CA ILE A 176 25.19 -6.17 10.61
C ILE A 176 26.13 -7.38 10.61
N ASP A 177 26.25 -8.10 11.72
CA ASP A 177 27.07 -9.30 11.87
C ASP A 177 28.54 -9.10 11.43
N GLY A 178 29.12 -7.94 11.73
CA GLY A 178 30.50 -7.63 11.35
C GLY A 178 30.72 -7.28 9.87
N ARG A 179 29.62 -7.07 9.13
CA ARG A 179 29.63 -6.56 7.74
C ARG A 179 29.04 -5.16 7.70
N THR A 180 29.69 -4.26 6.99
CA THR A 180 29.12 -2.95 6.68
C THR A 180 28.12 -3.11 5.55
N ILE A 181 26.89 -2.64 5.77
CA ILE A 181 25.79 -2.60 4.80
C ILE A 181 25.43 -1.13 4.57
N HIS A 182 25.13 -0.78 3.33
CA HIS A 182 24.78 0.58 2.96
C HIS A 182 23.31 0.67 2.55
N GLY A 183 22.64 1.74 2.98
CA GLY A 183 21.26 2.02 2.58
C GLY A 183 21.02 3.50 2.36
N ASP A 184 20.02 3.80 1.53
CA ASP A 184 19.50 5.15 1.37
C ASP A 184 18.27 5.34 2.26
N VAL A 185 18.16 6.49 2.93
CA VAL A 185 16.91 6.90 3.58
C VAL A 185 16.12 7.74 2.61
N ALA A 186 14.91 7.31 2.25
CA ALA A 186 14.11 7.96 1.24
C ALA A 186 12.62 8.01 1.61
N TRP A 187 11.94 9.03 1.11
CA TRP A 187 10.52 9.28 1.26
C TRP A 187 9.75 8.98 -0.04
N GLY A 188 8.69 8.20 0.07
CA GLY A 188 7.76 7.89 -1.04
C GLY A 188 6.30 7.88 -0.60
N GLY A 189 5.97 8.56 0.52
CA GLY A 189 4.68 8.50 1.21
C GLY A 189 4.74 7.77 2.55
N ASN A 190 5.80 7.00 2.76
CA ASN A 190 6.32 6.46 4.01
C ASN A 190 7.83 6.55 3.96
N TRP A 191 8.52 6.36 5.09
CA TRP A 191 9.97 6.40 5.18
C TRP A 191 10.56 5.00 4.99
N PHE A 192 11.56 4.91 4.11
CA PHE A 192 12.23 3.66 3.74
C PHE A 192 13.73 3.71 4.00
N PHE A 193 14.30 2.59 4.44
CA PHE A 193 15.71 2.29 4.36
C PHE A 193 15.92 1.28 3.20
N LEU A 194 16.54 1.74 2.10
CA LEU A 194 16.67 1.03 0.84
C LEU A 194 18.04 0.39 0.73
N VAL A 195 18.13 -0.95 0.68
CA VAL A 195 19.39 -1.73 0.74
C VAL A 195 19.60 -2.56 -0.51
N HIS A 196 20.80 -2.50 -1.10
CA HIS A 196 21.19 -3.27 -2.29
C HIS A 196 22.30 -4.30 -2.03
N ASP A 197 23.16 -4.08 -1.03
CA ASP A 197 24.37 -4.86 -0.77
C ASP A 197 24.21 -5.92 0.33
N HIS A 198 22.97 -6.35 0.59
CA HIS A 198 22.65 -7.33 1.63
C HIS A 198 23.13 -8.77 1.32
N GLY A 199 23.27 -9.13 0.05
CA GLY A 199 23.82 -10.42 -0.38
C GLY A 199 22.89 -11.63 -0.24
N LEU A 200 21.60 -11.41 0.04
CA LEU A 200 20.58 -12.45 0.09
C LEU A 200 19.82 -12.52 -1.23
N GLU A 201 19.36 -13.71 -1.61
CA GLU A 201 18.47 -13.89 -2.75
C GLU A 201 17.03 -13.56 -2.35
N VAL A 202 16.37 -12.66 -3.08
CA VAL A 202 14.98 -12.26 -2.85
C VAL A 202 14.03 -13.25 -3.51
N ASN A 203 13.52 -14.22 -2.73
CA ASN A 203 12.53 -15.21 -3.16
C ASN A 203 11.71 -15.72 -1.96
N LEU A 204 10.64 -16.48 -2.26
CA LEU A 204 9.74 -17.01 -1.23
C LEU A 204 10.39 -18.05 -0.32
N GLN A 205 11.41 -18.76 -0.79
CA GLN A 205 12.12 -19.78 0.00
C GLN A 205 12.97 -19.14 1.10
N ASN A 206 13.37 -17.88 0.91
CA ASN A 206 14.22 -17.14 1.84
C ASN A 206 13.46 -16.16 2.74
N LEU A 207 12.12 -16.22 2.80
CA LEU A 207 11.29 -15.25 3.53
C LEU A 207 11.74 -15.05 4.98
N ASP A 208 12.00 -16.11 5.71
CA ASP A 208 12.42 -16.03 7.11
C ASP A 208 13.78 -15.32 7.24
N GLN A 209 14.74 -15.63 6.36
CA GLN A 209 16.05 -14.97 6.34
C GLN A 209 15.95 -13.49 5.96
N LEU A 210 15.11 -13.16 4.96
CA LEU A 210 14.88 -11.80 4.51
C LEU A 210 14.22 -10.97 5.61
N THR A 211 13.21 -11.54 6.29
CA THR A 211 12.50 -10.91 7.41
C THR A 211 13.45 -10.65 8.57
N ASP A 212 14.24 -11.66 8.98
CA ASP A 212 15.19 -11.54 10.08
C ASP A 212 16.30 -10.53 9.75
N PHE A 213 16.84 -10.57 8.53
CA PHE A 213 17.86 -9.61 8.10
C PHE A 213 17.33 -8.19 8.07
N ALA A 214 16.16 -7.96 7.45
CA ALA A 214 15.53 -6.64 7.39
C ALA A 214 15.19 -6.09 8.78
N TRP A 215 14.80 -6.98 9.72
CA TRP A 215 14.57 -6.58 11.10
C TRP A 215 15.85 -6.13 11.78
N ARG A 216 16.95 -6.84 11.61
CA ARG A 216 18.28 -6.44 12.15
C ARG A 216 18.77 -5.13 11.53
N VAL A 217 18.50 -4.91 10.25
CA VAL A 217 18.74 -3.60 9.59
C VAL A 217 17.98 -2.52 10.33
N ARG A 218 16.68 -2.73 10.59
CA ARG A 218 15.84 -1.77 11.34
C ARG A 218 16.40 -1.48 12.73
N GLU A 219 16.77 -2.51 13.49
CA GLU A 219 17.36 -2.36 14.82
C GLU A 219 18.69 -1.60 14.77
N ALA A 220 19.52 -1.84 13.75
CA ALA A 220 20.81 -1.20 13.60
C ALA A 220 20.67 0.31 13.33
N TYR A 221 19.90 0.72 12.34
CA TYR A 221 19.73 2.16 12.08
C TYR A 221 18.97 2.88 13.19
N THR A 222 18.03 2.22 13.88
CA THR A 222 17.34 2.78 15.06
C THR A 222 18.30 3.06 16.20
N ARG A 223 19.22 2.11 16.52
CA ARG A 223 20.26 2.32 17.54
C ARG A 223 21.22 3.45 17.21
N LEU A 224 21.46 3.70 15.92
CA LEU A 224 22.30 4.79 15.44
C LEU A 224 21.55 6.14 15.40
N GLY A 225 20.26 6.17 15.73
CA GLY A 225 19.43 7.38 15.67
C GLY A 225 19.20 7.89 14.25
N ILE A 226 19.27 7.01 13.24
CA ILE A 226 19.01 7.37 11.85
C ILE A 226 17.49 7.50 11.67
N THR A 227 17.08 8.68 11.20
CA THR A 227 15.66 9.03 10.98
C THR A 227 15.45 9.59 9.59
N GLY A 228 14.20 9.74 9.19
CA GLY A 228 13.79 10.60 8.09
C GLY A 228 13.93 12.09 8.45
N ALA A 229 13.45 12.97 7.58
CA ALA A 229 13.43 14.41 7.85
C ALA A 229 12.63 14.71 9.12
N ASP A 230 13.02 15.78 9.83
CA ASP A 230 12.36 16.26 11.05
C ASP A 230 12.24 15.19 12.16
N GLY A 231 13.13 14.21 12.17
CA GLY A 231 13.14 13.13 13.17
C GLY A 231 12.07 12.07 13.01
N HIS A 232 11.40 12.02 11.86
CA HIS A 232 10.42 10.98 11.56
C HIS A 232 11.04 9.58 11.57
N GLU A 233 10.33 8.60 12.12
CA GLU A 233 10.75 7.20 12.13
C GLU A 233 10.86 6.68 10.69
N VAL A 234 11.95 5.95 10.41
CA VAL A 234 12.05 5.13 9.20
C VAL A 234 11.34 3.81 9.52
N ASP A 235 10.20 3.59 8.91
CA ASP A 235 9.26 2.54 9.31
C ASP A 235 9.29 1.29 8.41
N HIS A 236 9.91 1.38 7.23
CA HIS A 236 10.07 0.27 6.29
C HIS A 236 11.54 0.00 5.96
N VAL A 237 11.85 -1.27 5.70
CA VAL A 237 13.13 -1.71 5.12
C VAL A 237 12.85 -2.42 3.81
N GLU A 238 13.53 -2.02 2.74
CA GLU A 238 13.38 -2.64 1.42
C GLU A 238 14.72 -3.17 0.93
N LEU A 239 14.76 -4.49 0.65
CA LEU A 239 15.92 -5.23 0.18
C LEU A 239 15.75 -5.52 -1.32
N PHE A 240 16.74 -5.17 -2.14
CA PHE A 240 16.67 -5.31 -3.59
C PHE A 240 17.60 -6.39 -4.15
N SER A 241 17.15 -7.08 -5.17
CA SER A 241 17.96 -7.97 -6.00
C SER A 241 17.68 -7.76 -7.48
N GLU A 242 18.56 -8.30 -8.32
CA GLU A 242 18.36 -8.43 -9.76
C GLU A 242 17.32 -9.53 -10.05
N THR A 243 16.66 -9.43 -11.19
CA THR A 243 15.71 -10.42 -11.72
C THR A 243 15.68 -10.35 -13.25
N PRO A 244 15.47 -11.46 -13.98
CA PRO A 244 15.30 -11.44 -15.43
C PRO A 244 13.93 -10.91 -15.86
N ASP A 245 12.95 -10.83 -14.96
CA ASP A 245 11.54 -10.56 -15.30
C ASP A 245 11.17 -9.06 -15.19
N ALA A 246 12.02 -8.26 -14.53
CA ALA A 246 11.78 -6.85 -14.27
C ALA A 246 13.10 -6.09 -14.10
N ASP A 247 13.04 -4.76 -13.94
CA ASP A 247 14.24 -3.94 -13.72
C ASP A 247 14.84 -4.15 -12.32
N SER A 248 14.05 -4.60 -11.36
CA SER A 248 14.48 -4.93 -10.01
C SER A 248 13.42 -5.81 -9.31
N LYS A 249 13.86 -6.58 -8.33
CA LYS A 249 13.00 -7.34 -7.42
C LYS A 249 13.23 -6.86 -5.99
N SER A 250 12.18 -6.83 -5.16
CA SER A 250 12.31 -6.41 -3.77
C SER A 250 11.55 -7.29 -2.79
N PHE A 251 12.07 -7.28 -1.56
CA PHE A 251 11.40 -7.70 -0.34
C PHE A 251 11.22 -6.48 0.55
N VAL A 252 10.02 -6.23 1.05
CA VAL A 252 9.72 -5.09 1.91
C VAL A 252 9.25 -5.57 3.26
N LEU A 253 9.96 -5.17 4.32
CA LEU A 253 9.53 -5.33 5.70
C LEU A 253 8.72 -4.11 6.11
N CYS A 254 7.46 -4.34 6.46
CA CYS A 254 6.53 -3.34 6.96
C CYS A 254 6.56 -3.23 8.49
N PRO A 255 5.94 -2.17 9.07
CA PRO A 255 5.67 -2.13 10.51
C PRO A 255 4.95 -3.40 10.99
N GLY A 256 5.35 -3.91 12.17
CA GLY A 256 4.77 -5.14 12.74
C GLY A 256 5.40 -6.45 12.23
N LYS A 257 6.53 -6.38 11.53
CA LYS A 257 7.25 -7.54 10.95
C LYS A 257 6.50 -8.28 9.81
N ALA A 258 5.39 -7.77 9.31
CA ALA A 258 4.79 -8.29 8.09
C ALA A 258 5.64 -7.90 6.87
N TYR A 259 5.67 -8.75 5.85
CA TYR A 259 6.25 -8.37 4.55
C TYR A 259 5.15 -8.00 3.56
N ASP A 260 5.43 -7.03 2.68
CA ASP A 260 4.54 -6.66 1.57
C ASP A 260 4.59 -7.73 0.47
N ARG A 261 3.43 -8.26 0.08
CA ARG A 261 3.33 -9.21 -1.05
C ARG A 261 3.41 -8.49 -2.38
N SER A 262 3.00 -7.22 -2.42
CA SER A 262 3.15 -6.38 -3.59
C SER A 262 4.59 -5.83 -3.70
N PRO A 263 4.98 -5.23 -4.84
CA PRO A 263 6.26 -4.51 -4.94
C PRO A 263 6.38 -3.26 -4.06
N CYS A 264 5.38 -2.94 -3.26
CA CYS A 264 5.24 -1.74 -2.44
C CYS A 264 5.23 -0.43 -3.26
N GLY A 265 4.06 0.19 -3.42
CA GLY A 265 3.92 1.41 -4.24
C GLY A 265 4.71 2.60 -3.66
N THR A 266 4.72 2.80 -2.34
CA THR A 266 5.48 3.86 -1.67
C THR A 266 6.98 3.56 -1.65
N GLY A 267 7.40 2.30 -1.48
CA GLY A 267 8.79 1.87 -1.60
C GLY A 267 9.32 2.06 -3.02
N THR A 268 8.55 1.61 -4.03
CA THR A 268 8.88 1.87 -5.43
C THR A 268 9.01 3.38 -5.70
N SER A 269 8.11 4.22 -5.15
CA SER A 269 8.19 5.68 -5.29
C SER A 269 9.49 6.25 -4.72
N ALA A 270 9.89 5.82 -3.53
CA ALA A 270 11.15 6.19 -2.90
C ALA A 270 12.36 5.76 -3.74
N LYS A 271 12.33 4.51 -4.27
CA LYS A 271 13.35 3.97 -5.18
C LYS A 271 13.50 4.80 -6.44
N LEU A 272 12.37 5.12 -7.12
CA LEU A 272 12.38 5.92 -8.36
C LEU A 272 12.98 7.31 -8.13
N ALA A 273 12.69 7.93 -6.99
CA ALA A 273 13.30 9.22 -6.63
C ALA A 273 14.82 9.10 -6.45
N CYS A 274 15.32 8.03 -5.84
CA CYS A 274 16.75 7.77 -5.72
C CYS A 274 17.40 7.56 -7.10
N LEU A 275 16.77 6.75 -7.97
CA LEU A 275 17.25 6.48 -9.33
C LEU A 275 17.29 7.75 -10.19
N SER A 276 16.25 8.56 -10.13
CA SER A 276 16.20 9.84 -10.84
C SER A 276 17.29 10.80 -10.37
N THR A 277 17.47 10.94 -9.06
CA THR A 277 18.52 11.79 -8.48
C THR A 277 19.92 11.33 -8.88
N ASP A 278 20.12 10.02 -9.09
CA ASP A 278 21.38 9.44 -9.56
C ASP A 278 21.54 9.47 -11.11
N GLY A 279 20.57 10.03 -11.84
CA GLY A 279 20.57 10.07 -13.31
C GLY A 279 20.37 8.70 -13.97
N LYS A 280 19.84 7.71 -13.24
CA LYS A 280 19.60 6.34 -13.70
C LYS A 280 18.18 6.10 -14.22
N LEU A 281 17.27 7.04 -14.00
CA LEU A 281 15.90 6.99 -14.49
C LEU A 281 15.51 8.36 -15.04
N SER A 282 15.06 8.39 -16.29
CA SER A 282 14.58 9.60 -16.96
C SER A 282 13.08 9.80 -16.73
N GLU A 283 12.61 11.05 -16.85
CA GLU A 283 11.18 11.36 -16.82
C GLU A 283 10.41 10.57 -17.91
N GLY A 284 9.27 9.99 -17.53
CA GLY A 284 8.43 9.16 -18.40
C GLY A 284 8.98 7.76 -18.70
N GLN A 285 10.21 7.44 -18.30
CA GLN A 285 10.75 6.09 -18.46
C GLN A 285 10.02 5.13 -17.51
N ILE A 286 9.55 4.00 -18.04
CA ILE A 286 8.89 2.96 -17.26
C ILE A 286 9.94 2.11 -16.56
N TRP A 287 9.74 1.88 -15.26
CA TRP A 287 10.47 0.97 -14.40
C TRP A 287 9.52 -0.14 -13.92
N LYS A 288 9.91 -1.38 -14.09
CA LYS A 288 9.18 -2.54 -13.59
C LYS A 288 9.79 -3.01 -12.28
N GLN A 289 9.03 -2.94 -11.19
CA GLN A 289 9.43 -3.44 -9.88
C GLN A 289 8.68 -4.74 -9.60
N GLN A 290 9.44 -5.83 -9.38
CA GLN A 290 8.89 -7.13 -9.01
C GLN A 290 8.91 -7.30 -7.48
N SER A 291 7.89 -7.93 -6.92
CA SER A 291 7.83 -8.31 -5.49
C SER A 291 8.47 -9.68 -5.23
N VAL A 292 8.66 -9.98 -3.96
CA VAL A 292 9.12 -11.30 -3.51
C VAL A 292 8.22 -12.45 -3.96
N VAL A 293 6.91 -12.22 -4.14
CA VAL A 293 5.94 -13.21 -4.64
C VAL A 293 5.85 -13.26 -6.17
N GLY A 294 6.56 -12.36 -6.88
CA GLY A 294 6.61 -12.34 -8.35
C GLY A 294 5.62 -11.38 -9.02
N SER A 295 4.78 -10.66 -8.28
CA SER A 295 3.90 -9.63 -8.86
C SER A 295 4.71 -8.42 -9.31
N ILE A 296 4.21 -7.67 -10.30
CA ILE A 296 4.90 -6.52 -10.89
C ILE A 296 4.02 -5.27 -10.77
N LEU A 297 4.63 -4.16 -10.37
CA LEU A 297 4.12 -2.81 -10.56
C LEU A 297 4.99 -2.08 -11.59
N GLU A 298 4.36 -1.21 -12.36
CA GLU A 298 5.06 -0.28 -13.24
C GLU A 298 5.18 1.07 -12.53
N GLY A 299 6.36 1.65 -12.57
CA GLY A 299 6.62 2.98 -12.03
C GLY A 299 7.21 3.90 -13.08
N GLN A 300 6.90 5.17 -13.03
CA GLN A 300 7.55 6.24 -13.79
C GLN A 300 7.56 7.51 -12.96
N ILE A 301 8.30 8.50 -13.38
CA ILE A 301 8.36 9.81 -12.72
C ILE A 301 7.94 10.93 -13.66
N GLN A 302 7.41 11.99 -13.06
CA GLN A 302 7.27 13.31 -13.64
C GLN A 302 8.06 14.31 -12.79
N ILE A 303 8.60 15.35 -13.44
CA ILE A 303 9.25 16.46 -12.75
C ILE A 303 8.29 17.64 -12.77
N GLN A 304 7.85 18.08 -11.61
CA GLN A 304 6.99 19.24 -11.47
C GLN A 304 7.58 20.22 -10.45
N ASP A 305 7.83 21.44 -10.88
CA ASP A 305 8.43 22.50 -10.03
C ASP A 305 9.72 22.05 -9.32
N GLY A 306 10.51 21.19 -9.98
CA GLY A 306 11.73 20.60 -9.44
C GLY A 306 11.53 19.42 -8.50
N ALA A 307 10.30 19.07 -8.17
CA ALA A 307 9.97 17.89 -7.36
C ALA A 307 9.78 16.64 -8.24
N ILE A 308 10.24 15.49 -7.74
CA ILE A 308 10.04 14.19 -8.37
C ILE A 308 8.69 13.64 -7.93
N ILE A 309 7.78 13.44 -8.88
CA ILE A 309 6.44 12.91 -8.65
C ILE A 309 6.36 11.50 -9.25
N PRO A 310 6.37 10.46 -8.43
CA PRO A 310 6.21 9.09 -8.91
C PRO A 310 4.77 8.82 -9.36
N ILE A 311 4.63 8.00 -10.41
CA ILE A 311 3.36 7.43 -10.85
C ILE A 311 3.53 5.92 -10.83
N ILE A 312 2.72 5.25 -10.02
CA ILE A 312 2.74 3.79 -9.84
C ILE A 312 1.49 3.21 -10.46
N THR A 313 1.66 2.23 -11.35
CA THR A 313 0.56 1.55 -12.04
C THR A 313 0.53 0.08 -11.69
N GLY A 314 -0.66 -0.42 -11.37
CA GLY A 314 -0.90 -1.81 -11.06
C GLY A 314 -2.36 -2.21 -11.28
N GLU A 315 -2.65 -3.48 -11.01
CA GLU A 315 -4.00 -4.02 -11.07
C GLU A 315 -4.42 -4.57 -9.71
N ALA A 316 -5.69 -4.34 -9.36
CA ALA A 316 -6.27 -4.93 -8.16
C ALA A 316 -7.49 -5.78 -8.50
N TRP A 317 -7.68 -6.83 -7.71
CA TRP A 317 -8.72 -7.82 -7.90
C TRP A 317 -9.56 -7.93 -6.64
N VAL A 318 -10.88 -7.79 -6.77
CA VAL A 318 -11.82 -8.00 -5.67
C VAL A 318 -11.89 -9.48 -5.33
N MET A 319 -11.77 -9.81 -4.03
CA MET A 319 -11.70 -11.18 -3.53
C MET A 319 -12.94 -11.59 -2.74
N ALA A 320 -13.45 -10.68 -1.88
CA ALA A 320 -14.56 -10.97 -1.00
C ALA A 320 -15.38 -9.72 -0.68
N GLN A 321 -16.66 -9.93 -0.43
CA GLN A 321 -17.60 -8.90 0.04
C GLN A 321 -18.48 -9.50 1.13
N GLY A 322 -18.69 -8.76 2.21
CA GLY A 322 -19.50 -9.26 3.31
C GLY A 322 -19.73 -8.25 4.43
N GLU A 323 -20.16 -8.78 5.57
CA GLU A 323 -20.32 -8.04 6.81
C GLU A 323 -19.49 -8.71 7.91
N LEU A 324 -18.64 -7.95 8.59
CA LEU A 324 -18.03 -8.37 9.85
C LEU A 324 -19.09 -8.27 10.96
N LEU A 325 -19.17 -9.30 11.77
CA LEU A 325 -20.09 -9.35 12.91
C LEU A 325 -19.30 -9.11 14.19
N VAL A 326 -19.67 -8.06 14.93
CA VAL A 326 -19.05 -7.72 16.22
C VAL A 326 -20.11 -7.86 17.30
N ASP A 327 -19.96 -8.85 18.18
CA ASP A 327 -20.80 -9.05 19.36
C ASP A 327 -20.07 -8.47 20.57
N GLU A 328 -20.72 -7.60 21.33
CA GLU A 328 -20.15 -6.98 22.54
C GLU A 328 -19.87 -8.00 23.65
N ARG A 329 -20.50 -9.18 23.60
CA ARG A 329 -20.30 -10.27 24.54
C ARG A 329 -19.11 -11.16 24.19
N ASP A 330 -18.60 -11.04 22.95
CA ASP A 330 -17.43 -11.80 22.50
C ASP A 330 -16.18 -11.24 23.17
N PRO A 331 -15.42 -12.03 23.96
CA PRO A 331 -14.17 -11.57 24.57
C PRO A 331 -13.13 -11.08 23.57
N PHE A 332 -13.21 -11.51 22.33
CA PHE A 332 -12.37 -11.06 21.21
C PHE A 332 -13.09 -10.09 20.26
N GLY A 333 -14.24 -9.55 20.67
CA GLY A 333 -15.03 -8.60 19.89
C GLY A 333 -14.25 -7.34 19.48
N ASN A 334 -13.20 -6.98 20.21
CA ASN A 334 -12.31 -5.86 19.89
C ASN A 334 -11.05 -6.25 19.09
N GLY A 335 -10.97 -7.50 18.66
CA GLY A 335 -9.77 -8.05 18.02
C GLY A 335 -8.68 -8.43 19.04
N ILE A 336 -7.82 -9.37 18.64
CA ILE A 336 -6.64 -9.74 19.42
C ILE A 336 -5.59 -8.65 19.21
N ARG A 337 -5.10 -8.06 20.30
CA ARG A 337 -4.02 -7.07 20.26
C ARG A 337 -2.69 -7.78 20.50
N VAL A 338 -1.74 -7.58 19.62
CA VAL A 338 -0.37 -8.11 19.71
C VAL A 338 0.53 -7.04 20.30
#